data_8156263b1f58f1c41b7764268f2ff3f7
#
_entry.id   8156263b1f58f1c41b7764268f2ff3f7
#
_cell.length_a   1.000
_cell.length_b   1.000
_cell.length_c   1.000
_cell.angle_alpha   90.00
_cell.angle_beta   90.00
_cell.angle_gamma   90.00
#
_symmetry.space_group_name_H-M   'P 1'
#
loop_
_entity.id
_entity.type
_entity.pdbx_description
1 polymer ?
#
loop_
_entity_poly.entity_id
_entity_poly.type
_entity_poly.pdbx_seq_one_letter_code
_entity_poly.pdbx_strand_id
1 'polypeptide(L)'
;MLFINLKAIIFTLSEKTIFEKFLFPIMKYKRILLKLSGEALMGKEQYGIDPKKLTDYANEIHEITKIGVEVAIVIGGGNIYRGIQSEGAGFDRVQGDFMGMLATIINGMALQSALEKIDIQTRLLTAIKMEQIAEPYIRRKAIRHLEKGRVVIFGGGTGNPYFTTDTAATLRAIEIEADVILKGTRVDGIYTADPEKDESAKMYDTISFDEVYEKGLKVMDLTAFTLCKENNLPIKVFNINLSGNLKKVCSGGKVGTLVNF
;
A
#
# COMPACT_ATOMS: atom_id res chain seq x y z
N MET A 1 -14.55 -30.40 -48.63
CA MET A 1 -13.65 -31.12 -47.72
C MET A 1 -12.95 -30.09 -46.83
N LEU A 2 -13.65 -29.59 -45.80
CA LEU A 2 -13.12 -28.63 -44.81
C LEU A 2 -13.89 -28.80 -43.49
N PHE A 3 -13.79 -30.02 -42.90
CA PHE A 3 -14.16 -30.28 -41.52
C PHE A 3 -12.88 -30.49 -40.72
N ILE A 4 -12.04 -29.43 -40.62
CA ILE A 4 -10.86 -29.47 -39.78
C ILE A 4 -11.29 -29.04 -38.37
N ASN A 5 -11.59 -30.06 -37.58
CA ASN A 5 -11.25 -30.19 -36.16
C ASN A 5 -11.54 -28.98 -35.23
N LEU A 6 -12.82 -28.60 -35.13
CA LEU A 6 -13.28 -27.72 -34.03
C LEU A 6 -12.95 -28.31 -32.62
N LYS A 7 -12.97 -29.66 -32.51
CA LYS A 7 -12.58 -30.38 -31.28
C LYS A 7 -11.09 -30.22 -30.92
N ALA A 8 -10.19 -30.17 -31.90
CA ALA A 8 -8.76 -29.97 -31.66
C ALA A 8 -8.45 -28.53 -31.20
N ILE A 9 -9.17 -27.52 -31.73
CA ILE A 9 -9.02 -26.12 -31.34
C ILE A 9 -9.59 -25.89 -29.94
N ILE A 10 -10.72 -26.51 -29.60
CA ILE A 10 -11.32 -26.43 -28.26
C ILE A 10 -10.45 -27.15 -27.23
N PHE A 11 -9.84 -28.29 -27.59
CA PHE A 11 -8.95 -29.05 -26.71
C PHE A 11 -7.64 -28.29 -26.44
N THR A 12 -7.01 -27.67 -27.46
CA THR A 12 -5.82 -26.84 -27.30
C THR A 12 -6.07 -25.54 -26.53
N LEU A 13 -7.25 -24.92 -26.66
CA LEU A 13 -7.65 -23.74 -25.87
C LEU A 13 -7.90 -24.13 -24.40
N SER A 14 -8.48 -25.29 -24.13
CA SER A 14 -8.71 -25.82 -22.78
C SER A 14 -7.38 -26.13 -22.08
N GLU A 15 -6.45 -26.81 -22.76
CA GLU A 15 -5.13 -27.11 -22.20
C GLU A 15 -4.28 -25.86 -21.98
N LYS A 16 -4.33 -24.87 -22.89
CA LYS A 16 -3.65 -23.60 -22.70
C LYS A 16 -4.21 -22.83 -21.52
N THR A 17 -5.52 -22.81 -21.34
CA THR A 17 -6.19 -22.16 -20.20
C THR A 17 -5.92 -22.89 -18.89
N ILE A 18 -5.78 -24.22 -18.91
CA ILE A 18 -5.40 -25.03 -17.75
C ILE A 18 -3.90 -24.82 -17.45
N PHE A 19 -3.04 -24.81 -18.47
CA PHE A 19 -1.60 -24.62 -18.31
C PHE A 19 -1.26 -23.20 -17.82
N GLU A 20 -1.96 -22.17 -18.28
CA GLU A 20 -1.82 -20.79 -17.77
C GLU A 20 -2.28 -20.69 -16.31
N LYS A 21 -3.31 -21.40 -15.88
CA LYS A 21 -3.73 -21.47 -14.47
C LYS A 21 -2.70 -22.14 -13.55
N PHE A 22 -1.86 -23.03 -14.06
CA PHE A 22 -0.81 -23.71 -13.30
C PHE A 22 0.53 -22.95 -13.28
N LEU A 23 0.74 -21.98 -14.18
CA LEU A 23 2.01 -21.23 -14.26
C LEU A 23 2.02 -19.93 -13.45
N PHE A 24 0.86 -19.39 -13.09
CA PHE A 24 0.80 -18.20 -12.25
C PHE A 24 0.39 -18.59 -10.83
N PRO A 25 1.17 -18.19 -9.80
CA PRO A 25 0.73 -18.38 -8.43
C PRO A 25 -0.65 -17.74 -8.27
N ILE A 26 -1.58 -18.48 -7.64
CA ILE A 26 -2.94 -17.98 -7.40
C ILE A 26 -2.80 -16.70 -6.58
N MET A 27 -3.08 -15.55 -7.20
CA MET A 27 -3.11 -14.28 -6.47
C MET A 27 -4.33 -14.26 -5.56
N LYS A 28 -4.10 -13.94 -4.29
CA LYS A 28 -5.18 -13.74 -3.33
C LYS A 28 -5.90 -12.41 -3.59
N TYR A 29 -5.15 -11.40 -4.02
CA TYR A 29 -5.63 -10.05 -4.26
C TYR A 29 -5.26 -9.60 -5.66
N LYS A 30 -6.22 -9.05 -6.39
CA LYS A 30 -6.00 -8.48 -7.73
C LYS A 30 -5.50 -7.05 -7.65
N ARG A 31 -6.12 -6.22 -6.80
CA ARG A 31 -5.78 -4.81 -6.62
C ARG A 31 -5.52 -4.54 -5.15
N ILE A 32 -4.37 -3.98 -4.85
CA ILE A 32 -3.98 -3.65 -3.48
C ILE A 32 -3.71 -2.16 -3.33
N LEU A 33 -3.91 -1.66 -2.11
CA LEU A 33 -3.30 -0.41 -1.69
C LEU A 33 -2.21 -0.72 -0.65
N LEU A 34 -0.95 -0.46 -1.00
CA LEU A 34 0.19 -0.57 -0.12
C LEU A 34 0.40 0.74 0.63
N LYS A 35 0.25 0.73 1.95
CA LYS A 35 0.54 1.86 2.81
C LYS A 35 1.90 1.70 3.47
N LEU A 36 2.78 2.65 3.24
CA LEU A 36 4.12 2.72 3.83
C LEU A 36 4.25 3.90 4.79
N SER A 37 4.98 3.73 5.88
CA SER A 37 5.41 4.86 6.70
C SER A 37 6.55 5.61 5.99
N GLY A 38 6.54 6.95 6.07
CA GLY A 38 7.69 7.73 5.62
C GLY A 38 8.98 7.35 6.36
N GLU A 39 8.87 7.02 7.64
CA GLU A 39 10.01 6.55 8.45
C GLU A 39 10.69 5.29 7.87
N ALA A 40 9.94 4.46 7.14
CA ALA A 40 10.50 3.31 6.47
C ALA A 40 11.53 3.66 5.38
N LEU A 41 11.50 4.92 4.89
CA LEU A 41 12.45 5.41 3.89
C LEU A 41 13.75 5.98 4.49
N MET A 42 13.83 6.20 5.81
CA MET A 42 15.02 6.79 6.45
C MET A 42 16.23 5.84 6.51
N GLY A 43 16.00 4.53 6.39
CA GLY A 43 17.05 3.54 6.58
C GLY A 43 17.58 3.56 8.01
N LYS A 44 18.88 3.83 8.16
CA LYS A 44 19.55 3.98 9.47
C LYS A 44 19.61 5.43 9.96
N GLU A 45 19.20 6.36 9.12
CA GLU A 45 19.23 7.80 9.43
C GLU A 45 18.00 8.19 10.26
N GLN A 46 18.05 9.39 10.85
CA GLN A 46 16.92 9.92 11.64
C GLN A 46 15.94 10.75 10.81
N TYR A 47 16.29 11.08 9.57
CA TYR A 47 15.50 11.88 8.63
C TYR A 47 15.93 11.62 7.18
N GLY A 48 15.11 12.09 6.24
CA GLY A 48 15.45 12.06 4.82
C GLY A 48 15.05 10.74 4.14
N ILE A 49 15.70 10.46 3.03
CA ILE A 49 15.40 9.32 2.16
C ILE A 49 16.69 8.54 1.89
N ASP A 50 16.73 7.29 2.29
CA ASP A 50 17.83 6.37 2.01
C ASP A 50 17.63 5.74 0.61
N PRO A 51 18.57 5.97 -0.34
CA PRO A 51 18.48 5.42 -1.69
C PRO A 51 18.44 3.88 -1.73
N LYS A 52 19.07 3.21 -0.74
CA LYS A 52 19.05 1.75 -0.63
C LYS A 52 17.65 1.28 -0.28
N LYS A 53 16.99 1.93 0.69
CA LYS A 53 15.61 1.59 1.07
C LYS A 53 14.63 1.80 -0.09
N LEU A 54 14.80 2.86 -0.88
CA LEU A 54 14.01 3.05 -2.10
C LEU A 54 14.20 1.90 -3.08
N THR A 55 15.44 1.47 -3.30
CA THR A 55 15.75 0.34 -4.18
C THR A 55 15.14 -0.96 -3.65
N ASP A 56 15.25 -1.22 -2.34
CA ASP A 56 14.67 -2.42 -1.71
C ASP A 56 13.15 -2.45 -1.93
N TYR A 57 12.44 -1.34 -1.67
CA TYR A 57 10.99 -1.26 -1.90
C TYR A 57 10.60 -1.34 -3.38
N ALA A 58 11.37 -0.72 -4.27
CA ALA A 58 11.13 -0.83 -5.71
C ALA A 58 11.21 -2.30 -6.18
N ASN A 59 12.19 -3.06 -5.68
CA ASN A 59 12.33 -4.48 -5.99
C ASN A 59 11.17 -5.32 -5.43
N GLU A 60 10.73 -5.10 -4.19
CA GLU A 60 9.57 -5.81 -3.61
C GLU A 60 8.29 -5.52 -4.41
N ILE A 61 8.07 -4.27 -4.82
CA ILE A 61 6.93 -3.87 -5.65
C ILE A 61 7.02 -4.53 -7.04
N HIS A 62 8.22 -4.57 -7.63
CA HIS A 62 8.43 -5.22 -8.92
C HIS A 62 8.05 -6.69 -8.90
N GLU A 63 8.38 -7.42 -7.83
CA GLU A 63 8.04 -8.84 -7.72
C GLU A 63 6.53 -9.09 -7.71
N ILE A 64 5.72 -8.19 -7.18
CA ILE A 64 4.26 -8.34 -7.18
C ILE A 64 3.60 -7.83 -8.48
N THR A 65 4.19 -6.84 -9.13
CA THR A 65 3.70 -6.41 -10.46
C THR A 65 3.93 -7.48 -11.52
N LYS A 66 5.05 -8.23 -11.45
CA LYS A 66 5.33 -9.36 -12.34
C LYS A 66 4.28 -10.47 -12.30
N ILE A 67 3.68 -10.69 -11.13
CA ILE A 67 2.61 -11.69 -10.98
C ILE A 67 1.22 -11.12 -11.28
N GLY A 68 1.12 -9.88 -11.78
CA GLY A 68 -0.10 -9.26 -12.27
C GLY A 68 -0.94 -8.52 -11.22
N VAL A 69 -0.39 -8.24 -10.02
CA VAL A 69 -1.08 -7.44 -9.01
C VAL A 69 -1.13 -5.97 -9.44
N GLU A 70 -2.30 -5.37 -9.40
CA GLU A 70 -2.50 -3.93 -9.58
C GLU A 70 -2.12 -3.20 -8.28
N VAL A 71 -1.09 -2.35 -8.33
CA VAL A 71 -0.48 -1.77 -7.11
C VAL A 71 -0.74 -0.27 -7.03
N ALA A 72 -1.45 0.13 -5.99
CA ALA A 72 -1.55 1.52 -5.54
C ALA A 72 -0.74 1.72 -4.25
N ILE A 73 -0.11 2.87 -4.08
CA ILE A 73 0.78 3.15 -2.96
C ILE A 73 0.42 4.48 -2.33
N VAL A 74 0.40 4.51 -0.98
CA VAL A 74 0.37 5.73 -0.18
C VAL A 74 1.56 5.70 0.76
N ILE A 75 2.38 6.76 0.75
CA ILE A 75 3.55 6.92 1.62
C ILE A 75 3.34 8.08 2.56
N GLY A 76 3.67 7.89 3.86
CA GLY A 76 3.71 8.96 4.84
C GLY A 76 4.87 9.93 4.61
N GLY A 77 4.81 11.10 5.25
CA GLY A 77 5.83 12.16 5.16
C GLY A 77 6.74 12.29 6.39
N GLY A 78 6.59 11.40 7.39
CA GLY A 78 7.20 11.54 8.70
C GLY A 78 8.74 11.50 8.76
N ASN A 79 9.40 11.06 7.69
CA ASN A 79 10.86 11.13 7.51
C ASN A 79 11.36 12.53 7.11
N ILE A 80 10.49 13.38 6.60
CA ILE A 80 10.81 14.74 6.14
C ILE A 80 10.21 15.76 7.10
N TYR A 81 8.91 15.59 7.43
CA TYR A 81 8.20 16.52 8.30
C TYR A 81 7.07 15.82 9.06
N ARG A 82 6.97 16.09 10.37
CA ARG A 82 5.90 15.61 11.26
C ARG A 82 5.06 16.77 11.75
N GLY A 83 3.80 16.85 11.33
CA GLY A 83 2.87 17.91 11.72
C GLY A 83 2.67 18.05 13.24
N ILE A 84 2.71 16.94 14.00
CA ILE A 84 2.59 16.94 15.47
C ILE A 84 3.76 17.67 16.15
N GLN A 85 4.95 17.69 15.54
CA GLN A 85 6.10 18.46 16.07
C GLN A 85 5.98 19.96 15.82
N SER A 86 5.05 20.39 14.97
CA SER A 86 4.82 21.80 14.65
C SER A 86 4.17 22.59 15.80
N GLU A 87 3.35 21.95 16.63
CA GLU A 87 2.71 22.60 17.78
C GLU A 87 3.75 23.07 18.81
N GLY A 88 4.87 22.32 18.98
CA GLY A 88 6.00 22.72 19.81
C GLY A 88 6.94 23.75 19.16
N ALA A 89 6.90 23.91 17.83
CA ALA A 89 7.73 24.83 17.05
C ALA A 89 7.00 26.13 16.68
N GLY A 90 5.79 26.35 17.16
CA GLY A 90 5.01 27.59 16.93
C GLY A 90 4.33 27.69 15.55
N PHE A 91 4.26 26.59 14.78
CA PHE A 91 3.51 26.56 13.54
C PHE A 91 2.03 26.28 13.80
N ASP A 92 1.16 26.92 13.01
CA ASP A 92 -0.27 26.57 12.95
C ASP A 92 -0.46 25.13 12.45
N ARG A 93 -1.42 24.41 13.02
CA ARG A 93 -1.73 23.02 12.70
C ARG A 93 -2.00 22.81 11.22
N VAL A 94 -2.78 23.71 10.59
CA VAL A 94 -3.13 23.63 9.17
C VAL A 94 -1.87 23.74 8.29
N GLN A 95 -0.96 24.67 8.63
CA GLN A 95 0.31 24.82 7.93
C GLN A 95 1.17 23.56 8.07
N GLY A 96 1.25 23.02 9.29
CA GLY A 96 1.98 21.78 9.57
C GLY A 96 1.43 20.59 8.75
N ASP A 97 0.12 20.48 8.65
CA ASP A 97 -0.51 19.40 7.86
C ASP A 97 -0.22 19.55 6.35
N PHE A 98 -0.23 20.79 5.80
CA PHE A 98 0.18 21.04 4.41
C PHE A 98 1.66 20.70 4.18
N MET A 99 2.56 21.04 5.13
CA MET A 99 3.97 20.65 5.04
C MET A 99 4.12 19.13 5.04
N GLY A 100 3.35 18.41 5.87
CA GLY A 100 3.28 16.95 5.85
C GLY A 100 2.77 16.39 4.53
N MET A 101 1.75 17.01 3.91
CA MET A 101 1.25 16.62 2.59
C MET A 101 2.32 16.80 1.51
N LEU A 102 3.06 17.92 1.51
CA LEU A 102 4.19 18.14 0.58
C LEU A 102 5.30 17.11 0.79
N ALA A 103 5.60 16.74 2.03
CA ALA A 103 6.56 15.69 2.35
C ALA A 103 6.16 14.33 1.73
N THR A 104 4.86 13.99 1.71
CA THR A 104 4.39 12.76 1.02
C THR A 104 4.60 12.81 -0.48
N ILE A 105 4.51 14.00 -1.10
CA ILE A 105 4.75 14.17 -2.53
C ILE A 105 6.24 13.99 -2.85
N ILE A 106 7.15 14.54 -2.03
CA ILE A 106 8.60 14.34 -2.17
C ILE A 106 8.93 12.84 -2.11
N ASN A 107 8.39 12.11 -1.11
CA ASN A 107 8.57 10.67 -1.01
C ASN A 107 8.00 9.92 -2.21
N GLY A 108 6.84 10.35 -2.70
CA GLY A 108 6.21 9.79 -3.90
C GLY A 108 7.07 9.95 -5.15
N MET A 109 7.66 11.13 -5.36
CA MET A 109 8.60 11.39 -6.47
C MET A 109 9.86 10.53 -6.37
N ALA A 110 10.41 10.37 -5.17
CA ALA A 110 11.58 9.54 -4.95
C ALA A 110 11.30 8.07 -5.26
N LEU A 111 10.15 7.54 -4.80
CA LEU A 111 9.75 6.16 -5.11
C LEU A 111 9.43 5.98 -6.59
N GLN A 112 8.76 6.95 -7.23
CA GLN A 112 8.53 6.94 -8.68
C GLN A 112 9.83 6.80 -9.44
N SER A 113 10.82 7.63 -9.12
CA SER A 113 12.14 7.58 -9.75
C SER A 113 12.84 6.23 -9.56
N ALA A 114 12.73 5.63 -8.37
CA ALA A 114 13.32 4.32 -8.10
C ALA A 114 12.63 3.18 -8.89
N LEU A 115 11.31 3.23 -9.03
CA LEU A 115 10.52 2.26 -9.81
C LEU A 115 10.80 2.40 -11.31
N GLU A 116 10.81 3.61 -11.83
CA GLU A 116 11.07 3.88 -13.26
C GLU A 116 12.50 3.50 -13.67
N LYS A 117 13.47 3.62 -12.75
CA LYS A 117 14.85 3.16 -12.95
C LYS A 117 14.97 1.64 -13.21
N ILE A 118 13.99 0.86 -12.78
CA ILE A 118 13.90 -0.60 -13.03
C ILE A 118 12.74 -0.94 -13.97
N ASP A 119 12.42 -0.03 -14.89
CA ASP A 119 11.44 -0.19 -15.97
C ASP A 119 9.99 -0.42 -15.53
N ILE A 120 9.62 -0.04 -14.30
CA ILE A 120 8.23 -0.06 -13.85
C ILE A 120 7.53 1.25 -14.21
N GLN A 121 6.52 1.17 -15.08
CA GLN A 121 5.71 2.36 -15.38
C GLN A 121 4.94 2.82 -14.14
N THR A 122 5.12 4.07 -13.75
CA THR A 122 4.48 4.65 -12.57
C THR A 122 3.70 5.92 -12.90
N ARG A 123 2.76 6.28 -12.04
CA ARG A 123 2.08 7.58 -12.06
C ARG A 123 1.95 8.10 -10.63
N LEU A 124 2.50 9.28 -10.41
CA LEU A 124 2.27 10.04 -9.17
C LEU A 124 1.02 10.90 -9.36
N LEU A 125 0.00 10.69 -8.52
CA LEU A 125 -1.23 11.46 -8.48
C LEU A 125 -1.31 12.19 -7.15
N THR A 126 -1.64 13.48 -7.19
CA THR A 126 -1.68 14.30 -5.98
C THR A 126 -3.06 14.90 -5.73
N ALA A 127 -3.46 14.93 -4.45
CA ALA A 127 -4.68 15.59 -4.00
C ALA A 127 -4.58 17.14 -4.06
N ILE A 128 -3.37 17.69 -4.05
CA ILE A 128 -3.09 19.12 -4.21
C ILE A 128 -2.66 19.35 -5.66
N LYS A 129 -3.25 20.33 -6.34
CA LYS A 129 -2.92 20.64 -7.74
C LYS A 129 -1.47 21.10 -7.86
N MET A 130 -0.65 20.31 -8.54
CA MET A 130 0.78 20.57 -8.80
C MET A 130 1.13 19.99 -10.18
N GLU A 131 0.48 20.44 -11.23
CA GLU A 131 0.46 19.82 -12.57
C GLU A 131 1.84 19.69 -13.20
N GLN A 132 2.81 20.56 -12.82
CA GLN A 132 4.20 20.47 -13.28
C GLN A 132 4.98 19.31 -12.64
N ILE A 133 4.47 18.73 -11.53
CA ILE A 133 5.19 17.71 -10.75
C ILE A 133 4.46 16.38 -10.80
N ALA A 134 3.11 16.40 -10.68
CA ALA A 134 2.30 15.20 -10.57
C ALA A 134 0.92 15.41 -11.20
N GLU A 135 0.30 14.32 -11.64
CA GLU A 135 -1.06 14.38 -12.18
C GLU A 135 -2.07 14.73 -11.05
N PRO A 136 -3.07 15.59 -11.32
CA PRO A 136 -4.17 15.77 -10.37
C PRO A 136 -4.91 14.45 -10.16
N TYR A 137 -5.22 14.14 -8.90
CA TYR A 137 -5.98 12.94 -8.58
C TYR A 137 -7.38 13.00 -9.19
N ILE A 138 -7.69 12.04 -10.02
CA ILE A 138 -9.04 11.76 -10.56
C ILE A 138 -9.25 10.26 -10.48
N ARG A 139 -10.28 9.80 -9.73
CA ARG A 139 -10.57 8.39 -9.49
C ARG A 139 -10.51 7.53 -10.75
N ARG A 140 -11.20 7.93 -11.83
CA ARG A 140 -11.23 7.18 -13.09
C ARG A 140 -9.87 7.08 -13.77
N LYS A 141 -9.01 8.11 -13.65
CA LYS A 141 -7.64 8.05 -14.16
C LYS A 141 -6.80 7.08 -13.36
N ALA A 142 -6.90 7.10 -12.02
CA ALA A 142 -6.17 6.18 -11.15
C ALA A 142 -6.52 4.73 -11.48
N ILE A 143 -7.80 4.38 -11.55
CA ILE A 143 -8.27 3.03 -11.94
C ILE A 143 -7.71 2.66 -13.33
N ARG A 144 -7.79 3.57 -14.31
CA ARG A 144 -7.28 3.30 -15.66
C ARG A 144 -5.76 3.09 -15.71
N HIS A 145 -4.99 3.73 -14.85
CA HIS A 145 -3.56 3.47 -14.74
C HIS A 145 -3.31 2.07 -14.16
N LEU A 146 -4.01 1.68 -13.10
CA LEU A 146 -3.91 0.34 -12.50
C LEU A 146 -4.26 -0.76 -13.50
N GLU A 147 -5.37 -0.63 -14.22
CA GLU A 147 -5.79 -1.56 -15.29
C GLU A 147 -4.75 -1.71 -16.41
N LYS A 148 -3.92 -0.69 -16.65
CA LYS A 148 -2.80 -0.73 -17.60
C LYS A 148 -1.52 -1.31 -17.01
N GLY A 149 -1.56 -1.87 -15.81
CA GLY A 149 -0.40 -2.43 -15.11
C GLY A 149 0.60 -1.38 -14.61
N ARG A 150 0.20 -0.11 -14.50
CA ARG A 150 1.03 0.95 -13.93
C ARG A 150 0.91 0.96 -12.42
N VAL A 151 2.02 1.17 -11.73
CA VAL A 151 2.00 1.46 -10.29
C VAL A 151 1.50 2.90 -10.10
N VAL A 152 0.51 3.09 -9.23
CA VAL A 152 -0.04 4.40 -8.90
C VAL A 152 0.43 4.80 -7.51
N ILE A 153 1.03 5.97 -7.39
CA ILE A 153 1.47 6.54 -6.11
C ILE A 153 0.59 7.74 -5.81
N PHE A 154 -0.02 7.77 -4.63
CA PHE A 154 -0.84 8.88 -4.17
C PHE A 154 -0.07 9.78 -3.21
N GLY A 155 0.09 11.04 -3.57
CA GLY A 155 0.70 12.10 -2.77
C GLY A 155 -0.30 13.16 -2.33
N GLY A 156 0.08 13.98 -1.37
CA GLY A 156 -0.77 15.08 -0.87
C GLY A 156 -1.88 14.64 0.08
N GLY A 157 -1.83 13.41 0.61
CA GLY A 157 -2.80 12.91 1.58
C GLY A 157 -4.23 12.92 1.05
N THR A 158 -5.17 13.44 1.84
CA THR A 158 -6.55 13.70 1.44
C THR A 158 -6.71 15.03 0.67
N GLY A 159 -5.68 15.89 0.69
CA GLY A 159 -5.76 17.29 0.25
C GLY A 159 -6.34 18.22 1.31
N ASN A 160 -6.75 17.72 2.46
CA ASN A 160 -7.36 18.48 3.54
C ASN A 160 -6.54 18.30 4.84
N PRO A 161 -6.35 19.40 5.61
CA PRO A 161 -5.76 19.29 6.96
C PRO A 161 -6.60 18.42 7.89
N TYR A 162 -6.03 18.07 9.05
CA TYR A 162 -6.63 17.25 10.13
C TYR A 162 -6.76 15.76 9.84
N PHE A 163 -6.40 15.29 8.65
CA PHE A 163 -6.43 13.87 8.29
C PHE A 163 -5.01 13.30 8.25
N THR A 164 -4.89 12.06 8.67
CA THR A 164 -3.62 11.34 8.64
C THR A 164 -3.38 10.65 7.29
N THR A 165 -2.18 10.11 7.11
CA THR A 165 -1.86 9.25 5.96
C THR A 165 -2.64 7.94 5.98
N ASP A 166 -3.03 7.41 7.15
CA ASP A 166 -3.86 6.21 7.26
C ASP A 166 -5.26 6.48 6.73
N THR A 167 -5.86 7.64 7.08
CA THR A 167 -7.15 8.09 6.51
C THR A 167 -7.05 8.27 5.00
N ALA A 168 -5.98 8.89 4.50
CA ALA A 168 -5.78 9.06 3.06
C ALA A 168 -5.66 7.69 2.35
N ALA A 169 -4.90 6.75 2.92
CA ALA A 169 -4.76 5.41 2.37
C ALA A 169 -6.11 4.69 2.27
N THR A 170 -6.92 4.74 3.34
CA THR A 170 -8.25 4.13 3.36
C THR A 170 -9.17 4.74 2.32
N LEU A 171 -9.25 6.07 2.25
CA LEU A 171 -10.07 6.77 1.26
C LEU A 171 -9.68 6.36 -0.17
N ARG A 172 -8.38 6.39 -0.50
CA ARG A 172 -7.91 6.00 -1.84
C ARG A 172 -8.16 4.53 -2.14
N ALA A 173 -8.00 3.63 -1.15
CA ALA A 173 -8.28 2.20 -1.34
C ALA A 173 -9.74 1.94 -1.72
N ILE A 174 -10.68 2.59 -1.03
CA ILE A 174 -12.11 2.50 -1.33
C ILE A 174 -12.41 3.06 -2.73
N GLU A 175 -11.90 4.26 -3.03
CA GLU A 175 -12.14 4.93 -4.30
C GLU A 175 -11.64 4.14 -5.51
N ILE A 176 -10.53 3.43 -5.39
CA ILE A 176 -9.98 2.60 -6.47
C ILE A 176 -10.48 1.15 -6.44
N GLU A 177 -11.36 0.80 -5.52
CA GLU A 177 -11.89 -0.55 -5.36
C GLU A 177 -10.77 -1.58 -5.09
N ALA A 178 -9.89 -1.28 -4.12
CA ALA A 178 -8.84 -2.20 -3.70
C ALA A 178 -9.43 -3.37 -2.90
N ASP A 179 -8.89 -4.57 -3.09
CA ASP A 179 -9.32 -5.78 -2.37
C ASP A 179 -8.87 -5.76 -0.90
N VAL A 180 -7.81 -5.01 -0.61
CA VAL A 180 -7.17 -4.96 0.72
C VAL A 180 -6.25 -3.75 0.86
N ILE A 181 -6.12 -3.24 2.08
CA ILE A 181 -5.00 -2.37 2.47
C ILE A 181 -3.88 -3.24 3.03
N LEU A 182 -2.71 -3.17 2.43
CA LEU A 182 -1.48 -3.77 2.94
C LEU A 182 -0.70 -2.72 3.73
N LYS A 183 -0.76 -2.78 5.05
CA LYS A 183 -0.01 -1.89 5.94
C LYS A 183 1.37 -2.46 6.20
N GLY A 184 2.37 -1.93 5.49
CA GLY A 184 3.78 -2.26 5.71
C GLY A 184 4.31 -1.56 6.96
N THR A 185 4.78 -2.35 7.93
CA THR A 185 5.30 -1.90 9.22
C THR A 185 6.69 -2.49 9.48
N ARG A 186 7.30 -2.13 10.63
CA ARG A 186 8.54 -2.76 11.11
C ARG A 186 8.29 -4.00 11.97
N VAL A 187 7.08 -4.21 12.46
CA VAL A 187 6.67 -5.39 13.23
C VAL A 187 5.93 -6.39 12.36
N ASP A 188 5.95 -7.66 12.76
CA ASP A 188 5.44 -8.74 11.91
C ASP A 188 3.93 -8.76 11.75
N GLY A 189 3.18 -8.14 12.69
CA GLY A 189 1.72 -8.09 12.66
C GLY A 189 1.15 -7.33 13.84
N ILE A 190 -0.08 -7.65 14.22
CA ILE A 190 -0.76 -7.12 15.41
C ILE A 190 -0.57 -8.11 16.55
N TYR A 191 -0.19 -7.61 17.71
CA TYR A 191 0.10 -8.39 18.90
C TYR A 191 -0.87 -8.07 20.04
N THR A 192 -0.95 -8.96 21.01
CA THR A 192 -1.75 -8.77 22.24
C THR A 192 -1.24 -7.63 23.11
N ALA A 193 0.05 -7.30 23.02
CA ALA A 193 0.75 -6.18 23.66
C ALA A 193 1.90 -5.74 22.75
N ASP A 194 2.64 -4.70 23.14
CA ASP A 194 3.82 -4.23 22.40
C ASP A 194 4.96 -5.26 22.49
N PRO A 195 5.31 -5.96 21.38
CA PRO A 195 6.32 -7.02 21.42
C PRO A 195 7.74 -6.50 21.71
N GLU A 196 7.99 -5.19 21.61
CA GLU A 196 9.27 -4.59 21.98
C GLU A 196 9.41 -4.37 23.50
N LYS A 197 8.28 -4.48 24.24
CA LYS A 197 8.21 -4.26 25.70
C LYS A 197 7.75 -5.47 26.49
N ASP A 198 7.04 -6.39 25.85
CA ASP A 198 6.45 -7.57 26.47
C ASP A 198 6.77 -8.82 25.63
N GLU A 199 7.71 -9.62 26.12
CA GLU A 199 8.13 -10.86 25.47
C GLU A 199 7.01 -11.93 25.42
N SER A 200 5.96 -11.80 26.25
CA SER A 200 4.79 -12.69 26.25
C SER A 200 3.77 -12.34 25.17
N ALA A 201 3.94 -11.21 24.46
CA ALA A 201 3.04 -10.74 23.44
C ALA A 201 2.90 -11.76 22.29
N LYS A 202 1.66 -12.15 21.99
CA LYS A 202 1.36 -13.11 20.93
C LYS A 202 0.78 -12.39 19.71
N MET A 203 1.27 -12.74 18.54
CA MET A 203 0.75 -12.21 17.30
C MET A 203 -0.58 -12.88 16.92
N TYR A 204 -1.52 -12.09 16.42
CA TYR A 204 -2.77 -12.60 15.84
C TYR A 204 -2.53 -12.97 14.37
N ASP A 205 -2.98 -14.14 13.93
CA ASP A 205 -3.06 -14.49 12.51
C ASP A 205 -4.20 -13.72 11.82
N THR A 206 -5.35 -13.66 12.52
CA THR A 206 -6.57 -12.95 12.12
C THR A 206 -7.24 -12.37 13.36
N ILE A 207 -7.83 -11.20 13.23
CA ILE A 207 -8.59 -10.53 14.27
C ILE A 207 -9.72 -9.73 13.62
N SER A 208 -10.89 -9.64 14.26
CA SER A 208 -11.99 -8.84 13.75
C SER A 208 -11.82 -7.35 14.04
N PHE A 209 -12.51 -6.49 13.26
CA PHE A 209 -12.55 -5.05 13.54
C PHE A 209 -13.10 -4.76 14.93
N ASP A 210 -14.10 -5.50 15.38
CA ASP A 210 -14.70 -5.32 16.71
C ASP A 210 -13.71 -5.68 17.84
N GLU A 211 -13.02 -6.80 17.72
CA GLU A 211 -11.99 -7.19 18.70
C GLU A 211 -10.82 -6.20 18.77
N VAL A 212 -10.38 -5.64 17.63
CA VAL A 212 -9.35 -4.58 17.62
C VAL A 212 -9.81 -3.37 18.40
N TYR A 213 -11.07 -2.95 18.20
CA TYR A 213 -11.67 -1.81 18.90
C TYR A 213 -11.83 -2.08 20.39
N GLU A 214 -12.44 -3.23 20.78
CA GLU A 214 -12.66 -3.61 22.18
C GLU A 214 -11.36 -3.75 22.98
N LYS A 215 -10.31 -4.29 22.35
CA LYS A 215 -9.00 -4.45 22.97
C LYS A 215 -8.13 -3.18 22.92
N GLY A 216 -8.60 -2.10 22.28
CA GLY A 216 -7.87 -0.84 22.17
C GLY A 216 -6.56 -0.96 21.38
N LEU A 217 -6.46 -1.91 20.43
CA LEU A 217 -5.25 -2.13 19.64
C LEU A 217 -5.05 -1.02 18.59
N LYS A 218 -3.83 -0.48 18.51
CA LYS A 218 -3.51 0.64 17.63
C LYS A 218 -3.05 0.14 16.24
N VAL A 219 -4.00 -0.14 15.37
CA VAL A 219 -3.72 -0.56 13.98
C VAL A 219 -3.59 0.65 13.06
N MET A 220 -4.55 1.55 13.10
CA MET A 220 -4.63 2.81 12.35
C MET A 220 -5.27 3.88 13.25
N ASP A 221 -5.35 5.14 12.78
CA ASP A 221 -6.21 6.11 13.45
C ASP A 221 -7.69 5.69 13.34
N LEU A 222 -8.50 6.16 14.28
CA LEU A 222 -9.90 5.72 14.42
C LEU A 222 -10.72 6.03 13.17
N THR A 223 -10.49 7.18 12.52
CA THR A 223 -11.21 7.58 11.30
C THR A 223 -10.93 6.59 10.17
N ALA A 224 -9.66 6.28 9.93
CA ALA A 224 -9.25 5.31 8.92
C ALA A 224 -9.83 3.91 9.21
N PHE A 225 -9.76 3.51 10.47
CA PHE A 225 -10.22 2.19 10.91
C PHE A 225 -11.73 2.01 10.75
N THR A 226 -12.52 3.00 11.19
CA THR A 226 -13.98 3.02 11.03
C THR A 226 -14.37 3.00 9.55
N LEU A 227 -13.70 3.82 8.73
CA LEU A 227 -13.96 3.87 7.30
C LEU A 227 -13.67 2.53 6.61
N CYS A 228 -12.62 1.80 7.00
CA CYS A 228 -12.36 0.44 6.52
C CYS A 228 -13.50 -0.51 6.90
N LYS A 229 -13.94 -0.48 8.16
CA LYS A 229 -15.02 -1.34 8.67
C LYS A 229 -16.33 -1.09 7.91
N GLU A 230 -16.76 0.17 7.76
CA GLU A 230 -18.00 0.53 7.08
C GLU A 230 -18.04 0.15 5.60
N ASN A 231 -16.87 0.09 4.95
CA ASN A 231 -16.76 -0.24 3.52
C ASN A 231 -16.31 -1.69 3.26
N ASN A 232 -16.31 -2.56 4.27
CA ASN A 232 -15.89 -3.95 4.15
C ASN A 232 -14.50 -4.12 3.52
N LEU A 233 -13.56 -3.22 3.86
CA LEU A 233 -12.18 -3.22 3.34
C LEU A 233 -11.24 -3.84 4.37
N PRO A 234 -10.71 -5.05 4.14
CA PRO A 234 -9.80 -5.70 5.07
C PRO A 234 -8.43 -4.99 5.12
N ILE A 235 -7.76 -5.12 6.27
CA ILE A 235 -6.41 -4.58 6.48
C ILE A 235 -5.47 -5.74 6.77
N LYS A 236 -4.35 -5.84 6.05
CA LYS A 236 -3.28 -6.79 6.33
C LYS A 236 -2.06 -6.04 6.85
N VAL A 237 -1.71 -6.28 8.11
CA VAL A 237 -0.52 -5.68 8.77
C VAL A 237 0.63 -6.68 8.71
N PHE A 238 1.79 -6.28 8.21
CA PHE A 238 2.93 -7.16 8.05
C PHE A 238 4.27 -6.39 8.04
N ASN A 239 5.36 -7.11 8.29
CA ASN A 239 6.71 -6.55 8.23
C ASN A 239 7.19 -6.44 6.78
N ILE A 240 7.25 -5.21 6.27
CA ILE A 240 7.71 -4.92 4.91
C ILE A 240 9.23 -4.98 4.76
N ASN A 241 9.99 -4.94 5.86
CA ASN A 241 11.44 -4.96 5.82
C ASN A 241 12.02 -6.37 5.58
N LEU A 242 11.20 -7.41 5.72
CA LEU A 242 11.59 -8.78 5.41
C LEU A 242 11.35 -9.08 3.93
N SER A 243 12.42 -9.27 3.19
CA SER A 243 12.36 -9.51 1.74
C SER A 243 11.45 -10.69 1.40
N GLY A 244 10.64 -10.53 0.35
CA GLY A 244 9.66 -11.48 -0.13
C GLY A 244 8.35 -11.54 0.67
N ASN A 245 8.22 -10.81 1.79
CA ASN A 245 6.98 -10.80 2.57
C ASN A 245 5.82 -10.20 1.78
N LEU A 246 6.05 -9.11 1.03
CA LEU A 246 5.01 -8.50 0.21
C LEU A 246 4.46 -9.50 -0.83
N LYS A 247 5.34 -10.23 -1.50
CA LYS A 247 4.95 -11.28 -2.45
C LYS A 247 4.18 -12.41 -1.77
N LYS A 248 4.64 -12.89 -0.61
CA LYS A 248 3.95 -13.92 0.17
C LYS A 248 2.53 -13.48 0.55
N VAL A 249 2.36 -12.24 1.02
CA VAL A 249 1.03 -11.68 1.35
C VAL A 249 0.12 -11.65 0.13
N CYS A 250 0.59 -11.17 -1.01
CA CYS A 250 -0.18 -11.10 -2.25
C CYS A 250 -0.56 -12.49 -2.79
N SER A 251 0.27 -13.51 -2.53
CA SER A 251 0.02 -14.91 -2.91
C SER A 251 -0.78 -15.71 -1.86
N GLY A 252 -1.29 -15.06 -0.80
CA GLY A 252 -2.09 -15.71 0.23
C GLY A 252 -1.30 -16.48 1.29
N GLY A 253 0.01 -16.27 1.38
CA GLY A 253 0.88 -16.86 2.40
C GLY A 253 0.54 -16.38 3.81
N LYS A 254 0.88 -17.21 4.81
CA LYS A 254 0.68 -16.90 6.23
C LYS A 254 1.74 -15.92 6.72
N VAL A 255 1.57 -14.64 6.43
CA VAL A 255 2.44 -13.55 6.87
C VAL A 255 1.58 -12.45 7.46
N GLY A 256 1.96 -11.94 8.64
CA GLY A 256 1.28 -10.83 9.28
C GLY A 256 -0.12 -11.16 9.80
N THR A 257 -0.82 -10.13 10.27
CA THR A 257 -2.19 -10.21 10.81
C THR A 257 -3.21 -9.68 9.80
N LEU A 258 -4.28 -10.42 9.58
CA LEU A 258 -5.44 -9.97 8.81
C LEU A 258 -6.50 -9.41 9.75
N VAL A 259 -6.89 -8.15 9.57
CA VAL A 259 -8.08 -7.56 10.19
C VAL A 259 -9.23 -7.67 9.20
N ASN A 260 -10.30 -8.36 9.58
CA ASN A 260 -11.49 -8.57 8.73
C ASN A 260 -12.79 -8.58 9.56
N PHE A 261 -13.88 -8.99 8.95
CA PHE A 261 -15.25 -9.04 9.53
C PHE A 261 -15.52 -10.39 10.17
#